data_6e641907116cb701b8486f9fd2d5cdee
#
_entry.id   6e641907116cb701b8486f9fd2d5cdee
#
_cell.length_a   1.000
_cell.length_b   1.000
_cell.length_c   1.000
_cell.angle_alpha   90.00
_cell.angle_beta   90.00
_cell.angle_gamma   90.00
#
_symmetry.space_group_name_H-M   'P 1'
#
loop_
_entity.id
_entity.type
_entity.pdbx_description
1 polymer ?
#
loop_
_entity_poly.entity_id
_entity_poly.type
_entity_poly.pdbx_seq_one_letter_code
_entity_poly.pdbx_strand_id
1 'polypeptide(L)'
;SIDRAAEPITTQDSYFIGRTVASNVLTEYKLYTASPKATAYVNKICKAITMNSDTPKIYKDYCVAILDSDEINALSTSGGHIFITTGILKCCNSEDEVAAIIAHEIAHIQLKHATTAIKTVRTTEAISNSATMAKNYTKQFSNLNQEEKQSADFLTSSSISMMNIITETGYTKGQEFKADEKAVSLMADAGYDPNALTDVLKMLKAKSSGEDSGWGKTHPKPETRINSVQKILKNFNFTGISRDVRQSRFENALAGIK
;
A
#
# COMPACT_ATOMS: atom_id res chain seq x y z
N SER A 1 18.12 23.29 -3.18
CA SER A 1 19.48 23.07 -2.68
C SER A 1 19.63 21.61 -2.26
N ILE A 2 20.84 21.10 -2.32
CA ILE A 2 21.20 19.70 -1.96
C ILE A 2 20.81 19.40 -0.50
N ASP A 3 20.86 20.36 0.39
CA ASP A 3 20.54 20.20 1.81
C ASP A 3 19.10 19.73 2.07
N ARG A 4 18.10 20.28 1.37
CA ARG A 4 16.70 19.87 1.55
C ARG A 4 16.35 18.51 0.91
N ALA A 5 17.08 18.08 -0.11
CA ALA A 5 16.89 16.73 -0.68
C ALA A 5 17.26 15.63 0.33
N ALA A 6 18.18 15.94 1.25
CA ALA A 6 18.67 15.04 2.28
C ALA A 6 17.86 15.08 3.60
N GLU A 7 16.99 16.08 3.79
CA GLU A 7 16.16 16.19 5.00
C GLU A 7 15.22 14.97 5.15
N PRO A 8 15.06 14.47 6.39
CA PRO A 8 14.15 13.36 6.65
C PRO A 8 12.70 13.79 6.41
N ILE A 9 11.93 12.92 5.73
CA ILE A 9 10.47 13.08 5.60
C ILE A 9 9.86 12.78 6.96
N THR A 10 9.23 13.76 7.58
CA THR A 10 8.54 13.59 8.87
C THR A 10 7.28 12.74 8.72
N THR A 11 6.70 12.30 9.84
CA THR A 11 5.41 11.59 9.83
C THR A 11 4.27 12.46 9.33
N GLN A 12 4.34 13.77 9.57
CA GLN A 12 3.39 14.75 9.07
C GLN A 12 3.54 14.94 7.56
N ASP A 13 4.77 15.10 7.05
CA ASP A 13 5.03 15.17 5.61
C ASP A 13 4.54 13.92 4.89
N SER A 14 4.83 12.73 5.46
CA SER A 14 4.33 11.45 4.94
C SER A 14 2.82 11.42 4.81
N TYR A 15 2.11 11.98 5.77
CA TYR A 15 0.65 12.09 5.70
C TYR A 15 0.19 13.01 4.58
N PHE A 16 0.75 14.21 4.46
CA PHE A 16 0.32 15.16 3.42
C PHE A 16 0.68 14.70 2.01
N ILE A 17 1.87 14.12 1.83
CA ILE A 17 2.28 13.47 0.57
C ILE A 17 1.28 12.35 0.24
N GLY A 18 1.03 11.44 1.18
CA GLY A 18 0.14 10.31 1.00
C GLY A 18 -1.30 10.72 0.73
N ARG A 19 -1.81 11.78 1.39
CA ARG A 19 -3.14 12.33 1.15
C ARG A 19 -3.28 12.92 -0.25
N THR A 20 -2.25 13.64 -0.73
CA THR A 20 -2.24 14.19 -2.10
C THR A 20 -2.27 13.04 -3.13
N VAL A 21 -1.47 12.01 -2.91
CA VAL A 21 -1.45 10.82 -3.77
C VAL A 21 -2.79 10.09 -3.72
N ALA A 22 -3.39 9.92 -2.53
CA ALA A 22 -4.71 9.31 -2.38
C ALA A 22 -5.79 10.10 -3.14
N SER A 23 -5.73 11.43 -3.12
CA SER A 23 -6.64 12.26 -3.93
C SER A 23 -6.46 12.02 -5.42
N ASN A 24 -5.22 11.88 -5.91
CA ASN A 24 -4.95 11.58 -7.32
C ASN A 24 -5.44 10.17 -7.71
N VAL A 25 -5.25 9.16 -6.86
CA VAL A 25 -5.83 7.83 -7.09
C VAL A 25 -7.34 7.92 -7.28
N LEU A 26 -8.03 8.75 -6.50
CA LEU A 26 -9.48 8.94 -6.61
C LEU A 26 -9.91 9.80 -7.82
N THR A 27 -8.99 10.37 -8.59
CA THR A 27 -9.30 10.94 -9.92
C THR A 27 -9.31 9.87 -11.01
N GLU A 28 -8.54 8.80 -10.83
CA GLU A 28 -8.42 7.70 -11.79
C GLU A 28 -9.43 6.57 -11.52
N TYR A 29 -9.70 6.31 -10.23
CA TYR A 29 -10.57 5.22 -9.79
C TYR A 29 -11.81 5.74 -9.07
N LYS A 30 -12.95 5.12 -9.33
CA LYS A 30 -14.19 5.38 -8.57
C LYS A 30 -14.17 4.58 -7.26
N LEU A 31 -14.71 5.19 -6.20
CA LEU A 31 -14.98 4.46 -4.97
C LEU A 31 -16.13 3.47 -5.17
N TYR A 32 -15.98 2.26 -4.66
CA TYR A 32 -17.06 1.31 -4.56
C TYR A 32 -18.00 1.69 -3.41
N THR A 33 -19.16 2.22 -3.74
CA THR A 33 -20.16 2.73 -2.78
C THR A 33 -21.37 1.83 -2.63
N ALA A 34 -21.48 0.77 -3.43
CA ALA A 34 -22.65 -0.12 -3.45
C ALA A 34 -22.83 -0.92 -2.15
N SER A 35 -21.75 -1.15 -1.37
CA SER A 35 -21.81 -1.83 -0.08
C SER A 35 -20.99 -1.14 1.00
N PRO A 36 -21.60 -0.23 1.79
CA PRO A 36 -20.96 0.32 2.99
C PRO A 36 -20.50 -0.75 3.98
N LYS A 37 -21.20 -1.91 4.00
CA LYS A 37 -20.85 -3.08 4.82
C LYS A 37 -19.50 -3.67 4.42
N ALA A 38 -19.21 -3.78 3.12
CA ALA A 38 -17.92 -4.27 2.63
C ALA A 38 -16.79 -3.32 3.03
N THR A 39 -16.98 -2.00 2.88
CA THR A 39 -16.00 -0.99 3.30
C THR A 39 -15.75 -1.03 4.81
N ALA A 40 -16.81 -1.14 5.62
CA ALA A 40 -16.67 -1.28 7.07
C ALA A 40 -15.94 -2.57 7.46
N TYR A 41 -16.16 -3.65 6.72
CA TYR A 41 -15.53 -4.95 6.94
C TYR A 41 -14.02 -4.90 6.71
N VAL A 42 -13.55 -4.40 5.57
CA VAL A 42 -12.11 -4.30 5.28
C VAL A 42 -11.40 -3.36 6.27
N ASN A 43 -12.07 -2.30 6.73
CA ASN A 43 -11.53 -1.41 7.76
C ASN A 43 -11.46 -2.08 9.14
N LYS A 44 -12.37 -3.01 9.49
CA LYS A 44 -12.26 -3.83 10.71
C LYS A 44 -11.05 -4.76 10.67
N ILE A 45 -10.77 -5.38 9.53
CA ILE A 45 -9.57 -6.20 9.32
C ILE A 45 -8.32 -5.34 9.48
N CYS A 46 -8.26 -4.20 8.79
CA CYS A 46 -7.15 -3.25 8.90
C CYS A 46 -6.91 -2.83 10.37
N LYS A 47 -7.97 -2.48 11.09
CA LYS A 47 -7.88 -2.11 12.49
C LYS A 47 -7.40 -3.26 13.38
N ALA A 48 -7.90 -4.48 13.17
CA ALA A 48 -7.44 -5.65 13.92
C ALA A 48 -5.93 -5.88 13.73
N ILE A 49 -5.43 -5.76 12.51
CA ILE A 49 -4.00 -5.91 12.20
C ILE A 49 -3.18 -4.78 12.82
N THR A 50 -3.59 -3.53 12.64
CA THR A 50 -2.79 -2.38 13.13
C THR A 50 -2.77 -2.29 14.65
N MET A 51 -3.87 -2.58 15.34
CA MET A 51 -3.94 -2.55 16.82
C MET A 51 -3.04 -3.57 17.49
N ASN A 52 -2.74 -4.69 16.82
CA ASN A 52 -1.87 -5.75 17.32
C ASN A 52 -0.42 -5.61 16.82
N SER A 53 -0.09 -4.54 16.09
CA SER A 53 1.24 -4.28 15.56
C SER A 53 2.07 -3.40 16.50
N ASP A 54 3.38 -3.35 16.27
CA ASP A 54 4.33 -2.44 16.94
C ASP A 54 4.14 -0.95 16.54
N THR A 55 3.35 -0.68 15.51
CA THR A 55 3.03 0.69 15.04
C THR A 55 1.52 0.87 14.88
N PRO A 56 0.75 0.81 15.97
CA PRO A 56 -0.72 0.85 15.94
C PRO A 56 -1.27 2.21 15.53
N LYS A 57 -0.44 3.26 15.63
CA LYS A 57 -0.80 4.64 15.27
C LYS A 57 0.27 5.26 14.40
N ILE A 58 -0.18 6.02 13.41
CA ILE A 58 0.61 6.92 12.58
C ILE A 58 0.11 8.35 12.78
N TYR A 59 0.54 9.33 11.99
CA TYR A 59 0.12 10.74 12.16
C TYR A 59 -1.42 10.90 12.14
N LYS A 60 -2.09 10.14 11.27
CA LYS A 60 -3.54 9.89 11.28
C LYS A 60 -3.76 8.38 11.31
N ASP A 61 -4.99 7.93 11.37
CA ASP A 61 -5.29 6.50 11.38
C ASP A 61 -5.09 5.86 9.99
N TYR A 62 -4.91 4.53 9.98
CA TYR A 62 -4.99 3.73 8.75
C TYR A 62 -6.43 3.65 8.28
N CYS A 63 -6.64 3.68 6.97
CA CYS A 63 -7.95 3.52 6.38
C CYS A 63 -7.87 2.74 5.07
N VAL A 64 -8.90 1.92 4.81
CA VAL A 64 -9.04 1.15 3.58
C VAL A 64 -10.24 1.67 2.80
N ALA A 65 -10.04 1.98 1.54
CA ALA A 65 -11.09 2.27 0.58
C ALA A 65 -11.16 1.16 -0.48
N ILE A 66 -12.37 0.77 -0.88
CA ILE A 66 -12.58 -0.16 -1.98
C ILE A 66 -12.77 0.65 -3.26
N LEU A 67 -12.02 0.30 -4.30
CA LEU A 67 -12.10 0.89 -5.63
C LEU A 67 -13.01 0.01 -6.52
N ASP A 68 -13.92 0.64 -7.24
CA ASP A 68 -14.79 -0.01 -8.21
C ASP A 68 -14.04 -0.25 -9.52
N SER A 69 -13.28 -1.33 -9.55
CA SER A 69 -12.43 -1.71 -10.69
C SER A 69 -12.23 -3.22 -10.71
N ASP A 70 -12.35 -3.81 -11.90
CA ASP A 70 -12.06 -5.24 -12.12
C ASP A 70 -10.56 -5.56 -12.19
N GLU A 71 -9.71 -4.55 -12.16
CA GLU A 71 -8.26 -4.73 -12.04
C GLU A 71 -7.93 -5.50 -10.76
N ILE A 72 -7.00 -6.45 -10.83
CA ILE A 72 -6.52 -7.17 -9.65
C ILE A 72 -5.38 -6.35 -9.04
N ASN A 73 -5.72 -5.45 -8.12
CA ASN A 73 -4.76 -4.52 -7.55
C ASN A 73 -5.08 -4.13 -6.10
N ALA A 74 -4.03 -3.79 -5.36
CA ALA A 74 -4.07 -3.05 -4.11
C ALA A 74 -2.86 -2.13 -4.06
N LEU A 75 -2.96 -1.01 -3.35
CA LEU A 75 -1.87 -0.07 -3.17
C LEU A 75 -2.04 0.73 -1.89
N SER A 76 -0.94 1.24 -1.37
CA SER A 76 -0.95 2.10 -0.19
C SER A 76 -0.12 3.36 -0.36
N THR A 77 -0.49 4.40 0.38
CA THR A 77 0.26 5.65 0.45
C THR A 77 0.95 5.80 1.80
N SER A 78 1.99 6.62 1.85
CA SER A 78 2.75 6.88 3.09
C SER A 78 1.91 7.47 4.23
N GLY A 79 0.72 7.97 3.91
CA GLY A 79 -0.21 8.59 4.87
C GLY A 79 -1.16 7.63 5.57
N GLY A 80 -1.09 6.32 5.29
CA GLY A 80 -1.99 5.33 5.88
C GLY A 80 -3.24 5.03 5.04
N HIS A 81 -3.34 5.57 3.84
CA HIS A 81 -4.44 5.27 2.92
C HIS A 81 -4.11 3.99 2.16
N ILE A 82 -5.00 3.02 2.23
CA ILE A 82 -4.92 1.72 1.55
C ILE A 82 -6.09 1.63 0.58
N PHE A 83 -5.83 1.22 -0.64
CA PHE A 83 -6.84 1.02 -1.67
C PHE A 83 -6.82 -0.43 -2.12
N ILE A 84 -8.01 -1.03 -2.24
CA ILE A 84 -8.18 -2.42 -2.68
C ILE A 84 -9.28 -2.42 -3.74
N THR A 85 -9.02 -2.99 -4.91
CA THR A 85 -10.02 -3.08 -5.98
C THR A 85 -11.07 -4.16 -5.71
N THR A 86 -12.26 -3.99 -6.27
CA THR A 86 -13.26 -5.07 -6.30
C THR A 86 -12.71 -6.31 -7.03
N GLY A 87 -11.84 -6.11 -8.03
CA GLY A 87 -11.21 -7.19 -8.79
C GLY A 87 -10.37 -8.14 -7.92
N ILE A 88 -9.50 -7.60 -7.05
CA ILE A 88 -8.71 -8.47 -6.16
C ILE A 88 -9.58 -9.12 -5.08
N LEU A 89 -10.60 -8.42 -4.56
CA LEU A 89 -11.54 -8.97 -3.59
C LEU A 89 -12.35 -10.15 -4.18
N LYS A 90 -12.74 -10.07 -5.45
CA LYS A 90 -13.38 -11.19 -6.17
C LYS A 90 -12.49 -12.43 -6.25
N CYS A 91 -11.19 -12.26 -6.25
CA CYS A 91 -10.23 -13.36 -6.32
C CYS A 91 -9.94 -14.01 -4.96
N CYS A 92 -10.22 -13.35 -3.84
CA CYS A 92 -10.02 -13.90 -2.50
C CYS A 92 -11.07 -14.98 -2.17
N ASN A 93 -10.66 -16.04 -1.49
CA ASN A 93 -11.52 -17.14 -1.07
C ASN A 93 -11.80 -17.17 0.43
N SER A 94 -11.09 -16.36 1.21
CA SER A 94 -11.19 -16.29 2.67
C SER A 94 -10.92 -14.91 3.22
N GLU A 95 -11.31 -14.67 4.48
CA GLU A 95 -10.95 -13.46 5.21
C GLU A 95 -9.44 -13.36 5.43
N ASP A 96 -8.77 -14.49 5.64
CA ASP A 96 -7.31 -14.52 5.82
C ASP A 96 -6.56 -14.05 4.57
N GLU A 97 -7.08 -14.32 3.37
CA GLU A 97 -6.51 -13.79 2.12
C GLU A 97 -6.71 -12.27 2.01
N VAL A 98 -7.89 -11.75 2.39
CA VAL A 98 -8.11 -10.30 2.45
C VAL A 98 -7.19 -9.66 3.49
N ALA A 99 -7.02 -10.29 4.66
CA ALA A 99 -6.11 -9.84 5.70
C ALA A 99 -4.66 -9.85 5.23
N ALA A 100 -4.24 -10.83 4.42
CA ALA A 100 -2.89 -10.92 3.85
C ALA A 100 -2.58 -9.74 2.93
N ILE A 101 -3.52 -9.36 2.05
CA ILE A 101 -3.39 -8.19 1.17
C ILE A 101 -3.26 -6.92 2.01
N ILE A 102 -4.17 -6.72 2.98
CA ILE A 102 -4.16 -5.53 3.86
C ILE A 102 -2.87 -5.49 4.69
N ALA A 103 -2.42 -6.61 5.25
CA ALA A 103 -1.19 -6.70 6.03
C ALA A 103 0.05 -6.35 5.21
N HIS A 104 0.10 -6.76 3.95
CA HIS A 104 1.18 -6.41 3.03
C HIS A 104 1.23 -4.90 2.78
N GLU A 105 0.09 -4.25 2.54
CA GLU A 105 0.02 -2.80 2.37
C GLU A 105 0.37 -2.04 3.66
N ILE A 106 -0.10 -2.51 4.82
CA ILE A 106 0.31 -1.97 6.13
C ILE A 106 1.82 -2.10 6.33
N ALA A 107 2.41 -3.22 5.93
CA ALA A 107 3.86 -3.43 6.01
C ALA A 107 4.64 -2.39 5.20
N HIS A 108 4.20 -2.07 3.97
CA HIS A 108 4.81 -0.99 3.18
C HIS A 108 4.76 0.36 3.91
N ILE A 109 3.64 0.69 4.56
CA ILE A 109 3.49 1.94 5.33
C ILE A 109 4.43 1.94 6.55
N GLN A 110 4.40 0.88 7.37
CA GLN A 110 5.18 0.79 8.60
C GLN A 110 6.69 0.74 8.36
N LEU A 111 7.12 0.07 7.29
CA LEU A 111 8.51 0.01 6.86
C LEU A 111 8.95 1.26 6.09
N LYS A 112 8.04 2.22 5.88
CA LYS A 112 8.32 3.50 5.21
C LYS A 112 8.91 3.33 3.81
N HIS A 113 8.47 2.31 3.07
CA HIS A 113 9.03 1.98 1.76
C HIS A 113 8.86 3.13 0.76
N ALA A 114 7.68 3.76 0.71
CA ALA A 114 7.42 4.90 -0.16
C ALA A 114 8.30 6.11 0.16
N THR A 115 8.44 6.49 1.43
CA THR A 115 9.26 7.63 1.83
C THR A 115 10.75 7.38 1.59
N THR A 116 11.21 6.14 1.73
CA THR A 116 12.58 5.74 1.39
C THR A 116 12.83 5.84 -0.11
N ALA A 117 11.89 5.37 -0.93
CA ALA A 117 11.99 5.45 -2.39
C ALA A 117 11.95 6.91 -2.88
N ILE A 118 11.06 7.74 -2.33
CA ILE A 118 11.01 9.19 -2.62
C ILE A 118 12.35 9.85 -2.30
N LYS A 119 12.94 9.55 -1.13
CA LYS A 119 14.25 10.09 -0.74
C LYS A 119 15.34 9.69 -1.75
N THR A 120 15.34 8.45 -2.21
CA THR A 120 16.29 7.96 -3.22
C THR A 120 16.15 8.72 -4.54
N VAL A 121 14.93 8.87 -5.06
CA VAL A 121 14.64 9.62 -6.28
C VAL A 121 15.12 11.07 -6.15
N ARG A 122 14.76 11.74 -5.06
CA ARG A 122 15.13 13.15 -4.81
C ARG A 122 16.64 13.36 -4.74
N THR A 123 17.38 12.47 -4.09
CA THR A 123 18.84 12.57 -4.06
C THR A 123 19.46 12.36 -5.43
N THR A 124 18.92 11.42 -6.23
CA THR A 124 19.38 11.16 -7.59
C THR A 124 19.07 12.32 -8.53
N GLU A 125 17.86 12.89 -8.45
CA GLU A 125 17.46 14.06 -9.26
C GLU A 125 18.24 15.33 -8.88
N ALA A 126 18.53 15.55 -7.60
CA ALA A 126 19.38 16.65 -7.14
C ALA A 126 20.78 16.57 -7.75
N ILE A 127 21.27 15.36 -8.02
CA ILE A 127 22.56 15.12 -8.71
C ILE A 127 22.43 15.33 -10.21
N SER A 128 21.28 15.04 -10.81
CA SER A 128 21.08 15.02 -12.28
C SER A 128 20.56 16.33 -12.91
N ASN A 129 20.35 17.40 -12.11
CA ASN A 129 19.88 18.72 -12.59
C ASN A 129 18.59 18.74 -13.42
N SER A 130 17.60 17.92 -13.13
CA SER A 130 16.32 17.96 -13.87
C SER A 130 15.39 19.08 -13.38
N ALA A 131 15.70 20.32 -13.81
CA ALA A 131 14.92 21.53 -13.52
C ALA A 131 13.59 21.63 -14.30
N THR A 132 13.18 20.61 -15.04
CA THR A 132 12.11 20.74 -16.05
C THR A 132 10.71 20.51 -15.48
N MET A 133 10.54 19.70 -14.44
CA MET A 133 9.20 19.41 -13.87
C MET A 133 8.67 20.51 -12.94
N ALA A 134 9.54 21.24 -12.25
CA ALA A 134 9.13 22.30 -11.32
C ALA A 134 8.49 23.53 -12.01
N LYS A 135 8.79 23.76 -13.29
CA LYS A 135 8.34 24.97 -14.02
C LYS A 135 6.82 25.04 -14.26
N ASN A 136 6.12 23.94 -14.32
CA ASN A 136 4.68 23.93 -14.63
C ASN A 136 3.77 24.22 -13.41
N TYR A 137 4.26 23.98 -12.20
CA TYR A 137 3.51 24.23 -10.96
C TYR A 137 3.71 25.61 -10.35
N THR A 138 4.78 26.32 -10.73
CA THR A 138 5.13 27.65 -10.16
C THR A 138 4.12 28.75 -10.44
N LYS A 139 3.27 28.62 -11.47
CA LYS A 139 2.20 29.59 -11.77
C LYS A 139 1.10 29.64 -10.69
N GLN A 140 0.84 28.51 -10.01
CA GLN A 140 -0.24 28.40 -9.03
C GLN A 140 0.14 28.96 -7.65
N PHE A 141 1.44 29.19 -7.39
CA PHE A 141 1.99 29.60 -6.10
C PHE A 141 2.70 30.96 -6.15
N SER A 142 2.28 31.83 -7.07
CA SER A 142 2.92 33.14 -7.29
C SER A 142 2.91 34.07 -6.06
N ASN A 143 1.93 33.88 -5.15
CA ASN A 143 1.73 34.73 -3.96
C ASN A 143 2.39 34.20 -2.68
N LEU A 144 3.10 33.07 -2.74
CA LEU A 144 3.78 32.49 -1.59
C LEU A 144 5.15 33.13 -1.37
N ASN A 145 5.56 33.23 -0.11
CA ASN A 145 6.95 33.58 0.23
C ASN A 145 7.93 32.45 -0.15
N GLN A 146 9.22 32.67 0.02
CA GLN A 146 10.23 31.71 -0.45
C GLN A 146 10.21 30.37 0.30
N GLU A 147 9.93 30.36 1.61
CA GLU A 147 9.82 29.13 2.41
C GLU A 147 8.56 28.35 2.06
N GLU A 148 7.43 29.03 1.88
CA GLU A 148 6.18 28.43 1.45
C GLU A 148 6.30 27.79 0.06
N LYS A 149 6.96 28.47 -0.88
CA LYS A 149 7.26 27.91 -2.22
C LYS A 149 8.11 26.66 -2.12
N GLN A 150 9.17 26.67 -1.33
CA GLN A 150 10.04 25.50 -1.14
C GLN A 150 9.29 24.32 -0.50
N SER A 151 8.37 24.60 0.43
CA SER A 151 7.54 23.57 1.07
C SER A 151 6.52 22.99 0.10
N ALA A 152 5.87 23.85 -0.71
CA ALA A 152 4.95 23.43 -1.76
C ALA A 152 5.65 22.58 -2.84
N ASP A 153 6.84 23.00 -3.29
CA ASP A 153 7.65 22.25 -4.26
C ASP A 153 8.07 20.89 -3.71
N PHE A 154 8.45 20.83 -2.42
CA PHE A 154 8.77 19.58 -1.75
C PHE A 154 7.60 18.59 -1.72
N LEU A 155 6.43 19.04 -1.27
CA LEU A 155 5.23 18.19 -1.20
C LEU A 155 4.79 17.75 -2.60
N THR A 156 4.83 18.65 -3.58
CA THR A 156 4.42 18.35 -4.96
C THR A 156 5.35 17.33 -5.60
N SER A 157 6.65 17.55 -5.57
CA SER A 157 7.63 16.64 -6.18
C SER A 157 7.63 15.27 -5.49
N SER A 158 7.50 15.26 -4.17
CA SER A 158 7.39 14.00 -3.41
C SER A 158 6.10 13.24 -3.73
N SER A 159 4.99 13.93 -3.94
CA SER A 159 3.71 13.30 -4.32
C SER A 159 3.77 12.72 -5.73
N ILE A 160 4.40 13.42 -6.68
CA ILE A 160 4.64 12.92 -8.05
C ILE A 160 5.52 11.66 -8.00
N SER A 161 6.64 11.71 -7.27
CA SER A 161 7.53 10.56 -7.12
C SER A 161 6.81 9.37 -6.50
N MET A 162 5.99 9.58 -5.47
CA MET A 162 5.20 8.53 -4.87
C MET A 162 4.16 7.95 -5.81
N MET A 163 3.44 8.81 -6.54
CA MET A 163 2.46 8.35 -7.53
C MET A 163 3.13 7.43 -8.54
N ASN A 164 4.28 7.83 -9.09
CA ASN A 164 5.05 7.01 -10.01
C ASN A 164 5.47 5.66 -9.42
N ILE A 165 5.86 5.63 -8.14
CA ILE A 165 6.23 4.38 -7.45
C ILE A 165 5.03 3.44 -7.39
N ILE A 166 3.86 3.91 -6.94
CA ILE A 166 2.70 3.05 -6.69
C ILE A 166 1.92 2.68 -7.94
N THR A 167 2.18 3.34 -9.09
CA THR A 167 1.46 3.07 -10.34
C THR A 167 2.33 2.56 -11.48
N GLU A 168 3.64 2.85 -11.48
CA GLU A 168 4.52 2.59 -12.61
C GLU A 168 5.74 1.72 -12.28
N THR A 169 6.57 2.15 -11.32
CA THR A 169 7.87 1.51 -11.09
C THR A 169 7.86 0.40 -10.05
N GLY A 170 6.89 0.45 -9.12
CA GLY A 170 6.81 -0.47 -7.99
C GLY A 170 7.93 -0.31 -6.96
N TYR A 171 7.93 -1.21 -6.00
CA TYR A 171 8.96 -1.32 -4.98
C TYR A 171 10.09 -2.27 -5.41
N THR A 172 11.27 -2.10 -4.81
CA THR A 172 12.39 -3.01 -5.06
C THR A 172 12.08 -4.41 -4.51
N LYS A 173 12.70 -5.43 -5.11
CA LYS A 173 12.60 -6.83 -4.64
C LYS A 173 12.90 -6.98 -3.14
N GLY A 174 13.91 -6.24 -2.64
CA GLY A 174 14.26 -6.25 -1.22
C GLY A 174 13.18 -5.65 -0.33
N GLN A 175 12.50 -4.59 -0.79
CA GLN A 175 11.37 -3.98 -0.08
C GLN A 175 10.17 -4.93 -0.06
N GLU A 176 9.88 -5.61 -1.16
CA GLU A 176 8.81 -6.61 -1.23
C GLU A 176 9.04 -7.78 -0.25
N PHE A 177 10.25 -8.32 -0.19
CA PHE A 177 10.56 -9.39 0.75
C PHE A 177 10.40 -8.96 2.21
N LYS A 178 10.80 -7.72 2.54
CA LYS A 178 10.58 -7.16 3.89
C LYS A 178 9.10 -6.92 4.19
N ALA A 179 8.34 -6.48 3.19
CA ALA A 179 6.89 -6.31 3.33
C ALA A 179 6.20 -7.66 3.56
N ASP A 180 6.57 -8.71 2.83
CA ASP A 180 6.05 -10.07 3.03
C ASP A 180 6.40 -10.61 4.43
N GLU A 181 7.65 -10.47 4.87
CA GLU A 181 8.10 -10.90 6.19
C GLU A 181 7.31 -10.17 7.30
N LYS A 182 7.16 -8.86 7.19
CA LYS A 182 6.37 -8.06 8.13
C LYS A 182 4.89 -8.43 8.09
N ALA A 183 4.33 -8.69 6.90
CA ALA A 183 2.93 -9.11 6.74
C ALA A 183 2.65 -10.44 7.45
N VAL A 184 3.55 -11.43 7.37
CA VAL A 184 3.44 -12.69 8.11
C VAL A 184 3.32 -12.44 9.62
N SER A 185 4.18 -11.58 10.19
CA SER A 185 4.12 -11.23 11.61
C SER A 185 2.83 -10.49 11.96
N LEU A 186 2.45 -9.47 11.16
CA LEU A 186 1.22 -8.70 11.37
C LEU A 186 -0.04 -9.56 11.36
N MET A 187 -0.11 -10.54 10.46
CA MET A 187 -1.22 -11.48 10.39
C MET A 187 -1.29 -12.35 11.63
N ALA A 188 -0.16 -12.93 12.02
CA ALA A 188 -0.09 -13.81 13.18
C ALA A 188 -0.46 -13.09 14.48
N ASP A 189 0.07 -11.89 14.70
CA ASP A 189 -0.19 -11.07 15.89
C ASP A 189 -1.69 -10.68 15.97
N ALA A 190 -2.35 -10.53 14.83
CA ALA A 190 -3.78 -10.25 14.74
C ALA A 190 -4.66 -11.52 14.75
N GLY A 191 -4.06 -12.72 14.81
CA GLY A 191 -4.76 -14.01 14.84
C GLY A 191 -5.23 -14.51 13.47
N TYR A 192 -4.76 -13.93 12.36
CA TYR A 192 -4.98 -14.42 10.99
C TYR A 192 -3.96 -15.49 10.63
N ASP A 193 -4.34 -16.44 9.75
CA ASP A 193 -3.44 -17.48 9.25
C ASP A 193 -2.43 -16.91 8.24
N PRO A 194 -1.13 -16.82 8.59
CA PRO A 194 -0.12 -16.26 7.70
C PRO A 194 0.12 -17.07 6.42
N ASN A 195 -0.31 -18.35 6.38
CA ASN A 195 -0.23 -19.16 5.17
C ASN A 195 -1.04 -18.57 4.02
N ALA A 196 -2.10 -17.82 4.32
CA ALA A 196 -2.93 -17.15 3.34
C ALA A 196 -2.14 -16.16 2.46
N LEU A 197 -1.03 -15.60 2.93
CA LEU A 197 -0.15 -14.78 2.09
C LEU A 197 0.44 -15.60 0.93
N THR A 198 0.80 -16.87 1.18
CA THR A 198 1.26 -17.77 0.10
C THR A 198 0.12 -18.06 -0.90
N ASP A 199 -1.12 -18.20 -0.41
CA ASP A 199 -2.25 -18.48 -1.27
C ASP A 199 -2.62 -17.26 -2.14
N VAL A 200 -2.55 -16.04 -1.58
CA VAL A 200 -2.66 -14.78 -2.34
C VAL A 200 -1.58 -14.70 -3.43
N LEU A 201 -0.32 -14.96 -3.10
CA LEU A 201 0.77 -14.92 -4.08
C LEU A 201 0.61 -15.97 -5.19
N LYS A 202 0.08 -17.17 -4.88
CA LYS A 202 -0.25 -18.20 -5.89
C LYS A 202 -1.43 -17.75 -6.77
N MET A 203 -2.47 -17.17 -6.18
CA MET A 203 -3.61 -16.60 -6.91
C MET A 203 -3.15 -15.51 -7.87
N LEU A 204 -2.32 -14.58 -7.40
CA LEU A 204 -1.76 -13.51 -8.23
C LEU A 204 -0.92 -14.07 -9.38
N LYS A 205 -0.09 -15.09 -9.11
CA LYS A 205 0.67 -15.80 -10.15
C LYS A 205 -0.24 -16.42 -11.21
N ALA A 206 -1.31 -17.06 -10.80
CA ALA A 206 -2.25 -17.73 -11.71
C ALA A 206 -3.09 -16.75 -12.53
N LYS A 207 -3.34 -15.55 -12.00
CA LYS A 207 -4.17 -14.51 -12.63
C LYS A 207 -3.37 -13.48 -13.43
N SER A 208 -2.06 -13.34 -13.20
CA SER A 208 -1.21 -12.44 -13.97
C SER A 208 -1.01 -12.99 -15.38
N SER A 209 -1.80 -12.52 -16.31
CA SER A 209 -1.66 -12.81 -17.75
C SER A 209 -0.56 -11.98 -18.45
N GLY A 210 0.23 -11.22 -17.69
CA GLY A 210 1.33 -10.36 -18.15
C GLY A 210 1.85 -9.45 -17.05
N GLU A 211 3.11 -9.04 -17.16
CA GLU A 211 3.79 -8.18 -16.17
C GLU A 211 3.29 -6.73 -16.18
N ASP A 212 2.34 -6.38 -17.08
CA ASP A 212 2.06 -4.99 -17.45
C ASP A 212 0.79 -4.39 -16.83
N SER A 213 0.08 -5.10 -15.94
CA SER A 213 -1.15 -4.55 -15.34
C SER A 213 -1.34 -4.94 -13.88
N GLY A 214 -1.99 -4.06 -13.13
CA GLY A 214 -2.42 -4.26 -11.77
C GLY A 214 -1.27 -4.53 -10.79
N TRP A 215 -1.49 -5.42 -9.85
CA TRP A 215 -0.53 -5.82 -8.83
C TRP A 215 0.83 -6.26 -9.40
N GLY A 216 0.83 -6.98 -10.53
CA GLY A 216 2.05 -7.49 -11.15
C GLY A 216 2.99 -6.40 -11.65
N LYS A 217 2.46 -5.21 -12.00
CA LYS A 217 3.23 -4.06 -12.46
C LYS A 217 4.05 -3.42 -11.34
N THR A 218 3.48 -3.33 -10.15
CA THR A 218 4.06 -2.59 -9.01
C THR A 218 4.71 -3.47 -7.97
N HIS A 219 4.44 -4.78 -8.01
CA HIS A 219 5.02 -5.77 -7.10
C HIS A 219 5.70 -6.90 -7.88
N PRO A 220 7.01 -7.13 -7.69
CA PRO A 220 7.76 -8.11 -8.47
C PRO A 220 7.27 -9.55 -8.31
N LYS A 221 7.71 -10.35 -9.27
CA LYS A 221 7.29 -11.74 -9.56
C LYS A 221 6.92 -12.57 -8.34
N PRO A 222 5.69 -13.11 -8.29
CA PRO A 222 5.19 -13.90 -7.16
C PRO A 222 6.03 -15.14 -6.82
N GLU A 223 6.68 -15.78 -7.80
CA GLU A 223 7.45 -17.02 -7.59
C GLU A 223 8.55 -16.91 -6.54
N THR A 224 9.34 -15.83 -6.64
CA THR A 224 10.45 -15.62 -5.70
C THR A 224 9.95 -15.27 -4.31
N ARG A 225 8.82 -14.57 -4.24
CA ARG A 225 8.14 -14.18 -3.01
C ARG A 225 7.52 -15.40 -2.32
N ILE A 226 6.83 -16.29 -3.05
CA ILE A 226 6.27 -17.55 -2.54
C ILE A 226 7.37 -18.35 -1.81
N ASN A 227 8.51 -18.56 -2.46
CA ASN A 227 9.61 -19.32 -1.87
C ASN A 227 10.17 -18.67 -0.59
N SER A 228 10.23 -17.34 -0.55
CA SER A 228 10.68 -16.58 0.62
C SER A 228 9.70 -16.72 1.78
N VAL A 229 8.40 -16.47 1.53
CA VAL A 229 7.35 -16.59 2.54
C VAL A 229 7.26 -18.01 3.10
N GLN A 230 7.34 -19.04 2.25
CA GLN A 230 7.34 -20.44 2.71
C GLN A 230 8.52 -20.79 3.62
N LYS A 231 9.70 -20.18 3.41
CA LYS A 231 10.85 -20.36 4.32
C LYS A 231 10.60 -19.73 5.68
N ILE A 232 9.98 -18.55 5.71
CA ILE A 232 9.61 -17.86 6.95
C ILE A 232 8.59 -18.70 7.71
N LEU A 233 7.55 -19.18 7.04
CA LEU A 233 6.45 -19.93 7.64
C LEU A 233 6.88 -21.27 8.23
N LYS A 234 7.95 -21.92 7.72
CA LYS A 234 8.50 -23.15 8.30
C LYS A 234 8.96 -23.00 9.75
N ASN A 235 9.34 -21.80 10.14
CA ASN A 235 9.82 -21.48 11.48
C ASN A 235 8.74 -20.77 12.33
N PHE A 236 7.52 -20.67 11.81
CA PHE A 236 6.43 -19.91 12.43
C PHE A 236 5.38 -20.88 12.99
N ASN A 237 5.28 -20.93 14.31
CA ASN A 237 4.22 -21.70 14.98
C ASN A 237 3.00 -20.81 15.15
N PHE A 238 1.99 -21.00 14.29
CA PHE A 238 0.75 -20.28 14.35
C PHE A 238 -0.37 -21.15 14.92
N THR A 239 -1.01 -20.66 15.98
CA THR A 239 -2.23 -21.23 16.58
C THR A 239 -3.34 -20.19 16.48
N GLY A 240 -4.01 -20.15 15.35
CA GLY A 240 -5.03 -19.14 15.09
C GLY A 240 -6.45 -19.55 15.44
N ILE A 241 -7.36 -18.59 15.38
CA ILE A 241 -8.80 -18.76 15.57
C ILE A 241 -9.38 -19.60 14.41
N SER A 242 -10.44 -20.37 14.70
CA SER A 242 -11.15 -21.18 13.70
C SER A 242 -11.51 -20.40 12.44
N ARG A 243 -11.18 -20.97 11.28
CA ARG A 243 -11.51 -20.40 9.94
C ARG A 243 -13.00 -20.28 9.72
N ASP A 244 -13.81 -21.17 10.30
CA ASP A 244 -15.26 -21.24 10.04
C ASP A 244 -15.99 -19.95 10.40
N VAL A 245 -15.66 -19.35 11.55
CA VAL A 245 -16.26 -18.08 12.00
C VAL A 245 -15.87 -16.93 11.05
N ARG A 246 -14.62 -16.92 10.58
CA ARG A 246 -14.14 -15.91 9.62
C ARG A 246 -14.74 -16.08 8.25
N GLN A 247 -14.93 -17.31 7.80
CA GLN A 247 -15.50 -17.61 6.49
C GLN A 247 -16.94 -17.08 6.35
N SER A 248 -17.79 -17.33 7.33
CA SER A 248 -19.17 -16.81 7.32
C SER A 248 -19.20 -15.27 7.30
N ARG A 249 -18.28 -14.63 8.04
CA ARG A 249 -18.17 -13.18 8.08
C ARG A 249 -17.71 -12.60 6.74
N PHE A 250 -16.74 -13.25 6.10
CA PHE A 250 -16.21 -12.91 4.78
C PHE A 250 -17.30 -12.99 3.70
N GLU A 251 -17.98 -14.13 3.58
CA GLU A 251 -19.04 -14.34 2.60
C GLU A 251 -20.16 -13.31 2.75
N ASN A 252 -20.57 -13.05 3.98
CA ASN A 252 -21.63 -12.11 4.29
C ASN A 252 -21.24 -10.65 4.00
N ALA A 253 -19.98 -10.27 4.22
CA ALA A 253 -19.52 -8.90 4.00
C ALA A 253 -19.30 -8.60 2.52
N LEU A 254 -18.85 -9.57 1.73
CA LEU A 254 -18.48 -9.39 0.32
C LEU A 254 -19.51 -9.93 -0.66
N ALA A 255 -20.70 -10.37 -0.20
CA ALA A 255 -21.77 -10.92 -1.04
C ALA A 255 -22.18 -10.02 -2.23
N GLY A 256 -22.01 -8.68 -2.10
CA GLY A 256 -22.31 -7.74 -3.18
C GLY A 256 -21.15 -7.48 -4.15
N ILE A 257 -19.97 -8.06 -3.88
CA ILE A 257 -18.76 -7.93 -4.71
C ILE A 257 -18.52 -9.24 -5.49
N LYS A 258 -18.85 -10.36 -4.89
CA LYS A 258 -18.67 -11.72 -5.43
C LYS A 258 -19.80 -12.19 -6.32
#